data_5dc8d7717da613aac0e21a63a8b378c6
#
_entry.id   5dc8d7717da613aac0e21a63a8b378c6
#
_cell.length_a   1.000
_cell.length_b   1.000
_cell.length_c   1.000
_cell.angle_alpha   90.00
_cell.angle_beta   90.00
_cell.angle_gamma   90.00
#
_symmetry.space_group_name_H-M   'P 1'
#
loop_
_entity.id
_entity.type
_entity.pdbx_description
1 polymer ?
#
loop_
_entity_poly.entity_id
_entity_poly.type
_entity_poly.pdbx_seq_one_letter_code
_entity_poly.pdbx_strand_id
1 'polypeptide(L)'
;MWQLRGLEPEEIDYRTMAIVSPGYPLRPEIIESAWYLRRATGDPAYLAMGQAFLDGLIAHTRTDAGFTVVTSVATMARGDLMPSYFLAETLKYLYLIFAPDDAVDLDRAVFTTEAHPLRRTW
;
A
#
# COMPACT_ATOMS: atom_id res chain seq x y z
N MET A 1 1.33 4.18 -14.19
CA MET A 1 2.76 4.16 -13.88
C MET A 1 3.16 2.97 -13.02
N TRP A 2 2.49 2.69 -11.90
CA TRP A 2 2.78 1.49 -11.09
C TRP A 2 2.54 0.17 -11.82
N GLN A 3 1.60 0.09 -12.77
CA GLN A 3 1.40 -1.07 -13.65
C GLN A 3 2.65 -1.45 -14.46
N LEU A 4 3.56 -0.51 -14.65
CA LEU A 4 4.80 -0.74 -15.40
C LEU A 4 5.98 -1.17 -14.51
N ARG A 5 5.94 -0.87 -13.21
CA ARG A 5 7.09 -1.05 -12.31
C ARG A 5 6.77 -1.72 -10.97
N GLY A 6 5.48 -1.92 -10.67
CA GLY A 6 5.02 -2.55 -9.42
C GLY A 6 5.09 -1.68 -8.16
N LEU A 7 5.75 -0.52 -8.22
CA LEU A 7 5.78 0.48 -7.16
C LEU A 7 5.55 1.87 -7.75
N GLU A 8 4.91 2.73 -6.96
CA GLU A 8 4.67 4.13 -7.31
C GLU A 8 5.75 5.05 -6.72
N PRO A 9 6.05 6.18 -7.38
CA PRO A 9 6.86 7.23 -6.77
C PRO A 9 6.06 8.00 -5.73
N GLU A 10 6.75 8.66 -4.81
CA GLU A 10 6.15 9.51 -3.77
C GLU A 10 5.32 10.65 -4.37
N GLU A 11 5.77 11.22 -5.51
CA GLU A 11 5.09 12.32 -6.14
C GLU A 11 5.20 12.27 -7.66
N ILE A 12 4.08 12.53 -8.33
CA ILE A 12 3.98 12.70 -9.78
C ILE A 12 3.27 14.01 -10.13
N ASP A 13 3.65 14.60 -11.24
CA ASP A 13 2.82 15.61 -11.90
C ASP A 13 1.69 14.88 -12.65
N TYR A 14 0.44 15.03 -12.19
CA TYR A 14 -0.70 14.31 -12.77
C TYR A 14 -1.09 14.76 -14.18
N ARG A 15 -0.59 15.92 -14.65
CA ARG A 15 -0.85 16.44 -15.99
C ARG A 15 0.12 15.86 -17.01
N THR A 16 1.40 15.81 -16.64
CA THR A 16 2.47 15.34 -17.52
C THR A 16 2.83 13.88 -17.27
N MET A 17 2.38 13.31 -16.15
CA MET A 17 2.75 12.00 -15.63
C MET A 17 4.26 11.88 -15.36
N ALA A 18 4.95 13.00 -15.23
CA ALA A 18 6.36 13.03 -14.84
C ALA A 18 6.55 12.71 -13.36
N ILE A 19 7.59 11.97 -13.04
CA ILE A 19 8.00 11.72 -11.65
C ILE A 19 8.63 13.01 -11.11
N VAL A 20 8.09 13.54 -10.01
CA VAL A 20 8.60 14.70 -9.29
C VAL A 20 9.49 14.25 -8.14
N SER A 21 9.01 13.32 -7.30
CA SER A 21 9.79 12.70 -6.24
C SER A 21 9.84 11.19 -6.48
N PRO A 22 11.02 10.63 -6.80
CA PRO A 22 11.10 9.25 -7.29
C PRO A 22 11.11 8.19 -6.19
N GLY A 23 11.16 8.55 -4.92
CA GLY A 23 11.21 7.61 -3.81
C GLY A 23 9.92 6.82 -3.62
N TYR A 24 10.03 5.63 -3.03
CA TYR A 24 8.90 4.91 -2.45
C TYR A 24 9.26 4.52 -1.01
N PRO A 25 8.75 5.25 -0.02
CA PRO A 25 9.07 5.03 1.38
C PRO A 25 8.15 4.01 2.07
N LEU A 26 7.71 2.97 1.37
CA LEU A 26 6.83 1.90 1.86
C LEU A 26 5.42 2.38 2.27
N ARG A 27 4.89 3.40 1.59
CA ARG A 27 3.61 4.04 1.85
C ARG A 27 2.41 3.10 1.76
N PRO A 28 1.36 3.29 2.62
CA PRO A 28 0.14 2.49 2.63
C PRO A 28 -0.99 3.00 1.73
N GLU A 29 -1.01 4.27 1.33
CA GLU A 29 -2.22 4.96 0.84
C GLU A 29 -2.84 4.30 -0.39
N ILE A 30 -2.05 3.70 -1.28
CA ILE A 30 -2.58 3.00 -2.46
C ILE A 30 -3.24 1.68 -2.07
N ILE A 31 -2.60 0.87 -1.24
CA ILE A 31 -3.18 -0.40 -0.82
C ILE A 31 -4.36 -0.21 0.13
N GLU A 32 -4.33 0.82 0.96
CA GLU A 32 -5.45 1.27 1.77
C GLU A 32 -6.65 1.61 0.89
N SER A 33 -6.46 2.51 -0.08
CA SER A 33 -7.52 2.92 -1.01
C SER A 33 -8.07 1.74 -1.81
N ALA A 34 -7.20 0.84 -2.29
CA ALA A 34 -7.61 -0.35 -3.01
C ALA A 34 -8.49 -1.27 -2.14
N TRP A 35 -8.12 -1.47 -0.86
CA TRP A 35 -8.93 -2.25 0.07
C TRP A 35 -10.31 -1.65 0.30
N TYR A 36 -10.40 -0.34 0.62
CA TYR A 36 -11.68 0.33 0.83
C TYR A 36 -12.56 0.31 -0.42
N LEU A 37 -11.98 0.55 -1.60
CA LEU A 37 -12.72 0.54 -2.86
C LEU A 37 -13.19 -0.87 -3.22
N ARG A 38 -12.38 -1.90 -2.98
CA ARG A 38 -12.82 -3.29 -3.13
C ARG A 38 -14.01 -3.59 -2.22
N ARG A 39 -13.96 -3.18 -0.96
CA ARG A 39 -15.06 -3.38 0.01
C ARG A 39 -16.33 -2.64 -0.39
N ALA A 40 -16.20 -1.43 -0.93
CA ALA A 40 -17.33 -0.59 -1.31
C ALA A 40 -17.99 -1.02 -2.64
N THR A 41 -17.21 -1.53 -3.58
CA THR A 41 -17.68 -1.78 -4.96
C THR A 41 -17.79 -3.26 -5.33
N GLY A 42 -17.03 -4.13 -4.67
CA GLY A 42 -16.87 -5.53 -5.05
C GLY A 42 -16.06 -5.74 -6.34
N ASP A 43 -15.48 -4.69 -6.93
CA ASP A 43 -14.74 -4.77 -8.20
C ASP A 43 -13.43 -5.56 -8.00
N PRO A 44 -13.25 -6.68 -8.74
CA PRO A 44 -12.03 -7.49 -8.65
C PRO A 44 -10.76 -6.78 -9.13
N ALA A 45 -10.88 -5.67 -9.85
CA ALA A 45 -9.74 -4.86 -10.27
C ALA A 45 -8.90 -4.40 -9.07
N TYR A 46 -9.53 -4.08 -7.94
CA TYR A 46 -8.81 -3.67 -6.74
C TYR A 46 -8.04 -4.81 -6.07
N LEU A 47 -8.53 -6.05 -6.17
CA LEU A 47 -7.78 -7.22 -5.73
C LEU A 47 -6.53 -7.46 -6.60
N ALA A 48 -6.69 -7.30 -7.93
CA ALA A 48 -5.57 -7.38 -8.86
C ALA A 48 -4.53 -6.27 -8.61
N MET A 49 -4.98 -5.07 -8.21
CA MET A 49 -4.10 -3.99 -7.75
C MET A 49 -3.31 -4.41 -6.51
N GLY A 50 -3.96 -4.99 -5.51
CA GLY A 50 -3.31 -5.50 -4.31
C GLY A 50 -2.25 -6.56 -4.62
N GLN A 51 -2.53 -7.48 -5.55
CA GLN A 51 -1.57 -8.50 -5.98
C GLN A 51 -0.35 -7.88 -6.65
N ALA A 52 -0.55 -6.96 -7.60
CA ALA A 52 0.57 -6.30 -8.27
C ALA A 52 1.42 -5.46 -7.30
N PHE A 53 0.78 -4.82 -6.32
CA PHE A 53 1.47 -4.09 -5.26
C PHE A 53 2.31 -5.04 -4.38
N LEU A 54 1.76 -6.17 -3.95
CA LEU A 54 2.48 -7.19 -3.18
C LEU A 54 3.69 -7.74 -3.94
N ASP A 55 3.50 -8.06 -5.22
CA ASP A 55 4.57 -8.59 -6.07
C ASP A 55 5.71 -7.58 -6.22
N GLY A 56 5.38 -6.30 -6.47
CA GLY A 56 6.35 -5.21 -6.54
C GLY A 56 7.09 -4.99 -5.22
N LEU A 57 6.36 -5.02 -4.11
CA LEU A 57 6.93 -4.89 -2.77
C LEU A 57 7.95 -6.01 -2.49
N ILE A 58 7.58 -7.26 -2.72
CA ILE A 58 8.47 -8.41 -2.51
C ILE A 58 9.69 -8.33 -3.41
N ALA A 59 9.50 -8.00 -4.70
CA ALA A 59 10.59 -7.99 -5.68
C ALA A 59 11.63 -6.91 -5.38
N HIS A 60 11.21 -5.73 -4.91
CA HIS A 60 12.08 -4.56 -4.86
C HIS A 60 12.47 -4.11 -3.46
N THR A 61 11.67 -4.42 -2.43
CA THR A 61 11.90 -3.89 -1.08
C THR A 61 12.32 -4.93 -0.04
N ARG A 62 12.09 -6.23 -0.30
CA ARG A 62 12.42 -7.31 0.64
C ARG A 62 13.92 -7.47 0.80
N THR A 63 14.37 -7.60 2.05
CA THR A 63 15.76 -7.89 2.47
C THR A 63 15.79 -9.13 3.35
N ASP A 64 16.98 -9.57 3.75
CA ASP A 64 17.14 -10.70 4.66
C ASP A 64 16.61 -10.40 6.08
N ALA A 65 16.58 -9.11 6.45
CA ALA A 65 16.15 -8.65 7.78
C ALA A 65 14.72 -8.06 7.80
N GLY A 66 14.05 -7.96 6.65
CA GLY A 66 12.72 -7.34 6.54
C GLY A 66 12.51 -6.66 5.20
N PHE A 67 12.16 -5.38 5.24
CA PHE A 67 11.89 -4.56 4.04
C PHE A 67 12.63 -3.23 4.13
N THR A 68 12.84 -2.60 2.99
CA THR A 68 13.50 -1.28 2.93
C THR A 68 12.84 -0.38 1.91
N VAL A 69 12.94 0.92 2.12
CA VAL A 69 12.48 1.93 1.16
C VAL A 69 13.23 1.81 -0.17
N VAL A 70 12.60 2.27 -1.24
CA VAL A 70 13.23 2.48 -2.55
C VAL A 70 13.51 3.97 -2.71
N THR A 71 14.75 4.34 -2.99
CA THR A 71 15.14 5.74 -3.17
C THR A 71 14.75 6.29 -4.54
N SER A 72 14.57 5.39 -5.52
CA SER A 72 14.10 5.75 -6.86
C SER A 72 13.39 4.57 -7.53
N VAL A 73 12.10 4.71 -7.80
CA VAL A 73 11.33 3.71 -8.57
C VAL A 73 11.75 3.62 -10.04
N ALA A 74 12.51 4.58 -10.54
CA ALA A 74 13.07 4.53 -11.89
C ALA A 74 14.21 3.52 -12.01
N THR A 75 14.99 3.35 -10.96
CA THR A 75 16.17 2.46 -10.90
C THR A 75 15.99 1.28 -9.97
N MET A 76 14.96 1.29 -9.13
CA MET A 76 14.73 0.37 -8.01
C MET A 76 15.90 0.32 -7.01
N ALA A 77 16.60 1.46 -6.87
CA ALA A 77 17.68 1.59 -5.90
C ALA A 77 17.10 1.54 -4.47
N ARG A 78 17.63 0.62 -3.66
CA ARG A 78 17.20 0.44 -2.27
C ARG A 78 17.83 1.48 -1.35
N GLY A 79 17.10 1.88 -0.31
CA GLY A 79 17.63 2.62 0.81
C GLY A 79 17.97 1.73 1.99
N ASP A 80 18.06 2.32 3.18
CA ASP A 80 18.35 1.61 4.45
C ASP A 80 17.42 2.14 5.56
N LEU A 81 16.10 1.99 5.33
CA LEU A 81 15.08 2.45 6.27
C LEU A 81 13.82 1.60 6.12
N MET A 82 13.25 1.16 7.22
CA MET A 82 11.90 0.58 7.29
C MET A 82 11.08 1.42 8.29
N PRO A 83 10.19 2.31 7.81
CA PRO A 83 9.33 3.12 8.67
C PRO A 83 8.39 2.25 9.51
N SER A 84 8.05 2.70 10.73
CA SER A 84 7.17 1.96 11.64
C SER A 84 5.76 1.74 11.07
N TYR A 85 5.24 2.67 10.30
CA TYR A 85 3.93 2.56 9.64
C TYR A 85 3.88 1.42 8.60
N PHE A 86 5.01 0.95 8.10
CA PHE A 86 5.02 -0.17 7.15
C PHE A 86 4.34 -1.43 7.73
N LEU A 87 4.68 -1.79 8.97
CA LEU A 87 4.03 -2.92 9.66
C LEU A 87 2.62 -2.58 10.10
N ALA A 88 2.43 -1.37 10.63
CA ALA A 88 1.16 -0.94 11.24
C ALA A 88 0.06 -0.71 10.20
N GLU A 89 0.40 -0.26 9.01
CA GLU A 89 -0.54 0.18 7.97
C GLU A 89 -0.37 -0.61 6.67
N THR A 90 0.79 -0.52 6.00
CA THR A 90 0.98 -1.11 4.67
C THR A 90 0.75 -2.63 4.68
N LEU A 91 1.37 -3.36 5.60
CA LEU A 91 1.15 -4.81 5.71
C LEU A 91 -0.26 -5.15 6.24
N LYS A 92 -0.86 -4.29 7.07
CA LYS A 92 -2.23 -4.48 7.53
C LYS A 92 -3.21 -4.43 6.36
N TYR A 93 -3.16 -3.37 5.54
CA TYR A 93 -4.05 -3.27 4.38
C TYR A 93 -3.76 -4.33 3.32
N LEU A 94 -2.49 -4.73 3.15
CA LEU A 94 -2.14 -5.90 2.33
C LEU A 94 -2.77 -7.20 2.88
N TYR A 95 -2.73 -7.42 4.18
CA TYR A 95 -3.43 -8.55 4.78
C TYR A 95 -4.94 -8.46 4.52
N LEU A 96 -5.53 -7.30 4.78
CA LEU A 96 -6.99 -7.11 4.70
C LEU A 96 -7.53 -7.23 3.28
N ILE A 97 -6.78 -6.86 2.24
CA ILE A 97 -7.28 -6.95 0.86
C ILE A 97 -7.43 -8.42 0.40
N PHE A 98 -6.66 -9.35 0.99
CA PHE A 98 -6.74 -10.78 0.71
C PHE A 98 -7.52 -11.58 1.76
N ALA A 99 -7.81 -10.98 2.90
CA ALA A 99 -8.58 -11.60 3.97
C ALA A 99 -10.06 -11.75 3.58
N PRO A 100 -10.81 -12.66 4.24
CA PRO A 100 -12.26 -12.70 4.12
C PRO A 100 -12.91 -11.35 4.42
N ASP A 101 -14.04 -11.05 3.78
CA ASP A 101 -14.70 -9.75 3.92
C ASP A 101 -15.21 -9.47 5.34
N ASP A 102 -15.39 -10.48 6.18
CA ASP A 102 -15.76 -10.39 7.58
C ASP A 102 -14.58 -10.26 8.55
N ALA A 103 -13.34 -10.22 8.04
CA ALA A 103 -12.14 -10.01 8.88
C ALA A 103 -12.18 -8.68 9.65
N VAL A 104 -12.86 -7.67 9.09
CA VAL A 104 -13.17 -6.40 9.76
C VAL A 104 -14.62 -6.02 9.48
N ASP A 105 -15.39 -5.86 10.54
CA ASP A 105 -16.76 -5.34 10.49
C ASP A 105 -16.72 -3.81 10.51
N LEU A 106 -16.85 -3.18 9.34
CA LEU A 106 -16.83 -1.71 9.19
C LEU A 106 -18.09 -1.01 9.72
N ASP A 107 -19.15 -1.75 10.07
CA ASP A 107 -20.29 -1.19 10.79
C ASP A 107 -19.99 -1.01 12.29
N ARG A 108 -19.00 -1.72 12.79
CA ARG A 108 -18.62 -1.74 14.21
C ARG A 108 -17.23 -1.18 14.49
N ALA A 109 -16.41 -0.99 13.47
CA ALA A 109 -15.06 -0.48 13.61
C ALA A 109 -14.75 0.59 12.54
N VAL A 110 -13.97 1.58 12.93
CA VAL A 110 -13.34 2.54 12.01
C VAL A 110 -11.83 2.53 12.25
N PHE A 111 -11.07 2.81 11.21
CA PHE A 111 -9.62 2.99 11.36
C PHE A 111 -9.29 4.48 11.50
N THR A 112 -8.29 4.79 12.34
CA THR A 112 -7.62 6.09 12.31
C THR A 112 -6.79 6.23 11.05
N THR A 113 -6.21 7.42 10.83
CA THR A 113 -5.27 7.68 9.73
C THR A 113 -4.03 6.76 9.76
N GLU A 114 -3.70 6.22 10.92
CA GLU A 114 -2.59 5.25 11.09
C GLU A 114 -3.09 3.80 11.25
N ALA A 115 -4.28 3.52 10.70
CA ALA A 115 -4.92 2.21 10.66
C ALA A 115 -5.12 1.55 12.05
N HIS A 116 -5.26 2.32 13.12
CA HIS A 116 -5.65 1.79 14.42
C HIS A 116 -7.17 1.57 14.46
N PRO A 117 -7.64 0.36 14.77
CA PRO A 117 -9.07 0.12 14.84
C PRO A 117 -9.68 0.75 16.09
N LEU A 118 -10.71 1.55 15.91
CA LEU A 118 -11.53 2.11 16.97
C LEU A 118 -12.94 1.53 16.88
N ARG A 119 -13.51 1.18 18.03
CA ARG A 119 -14.89 0.72 18.10
C ARG A 119 -15.84 1.87 17.80
N ARG A 120 -16.75 1.66 16.86
CA ARG A 120 -17.85 2.55 16.56
C ARG A 120 -18.92 2.44 17.68
N THR A 121 -19.31 3.55 18.28
CA THR A 121 -20.24 3.59 19.43
C THR A 121 -21.49 4.43 19.18
N TRP A 122 -21.69 4.91 17.96
CA TRP A 122 -22.86 5.70 17.50
C TRP A 122 -23.63 4.98 16.41
#